data_958bb6e8451979f414d70d5c0422a947
#
_entry.id   958bb6e8451979f414d70d5c0422a947
#
_cell.length_a   1.000
_cell.length_b   1.000
_cell.length_c   1.000
_cell.angle_alpha   90.00
_cell.angle_beta   90.00
_cell.angle_gamma   90.00
#
_symmetry.space_group_name_H-M   'P 1'
#
loop_
_entity.id
_entity.type
_entity.pdbx_description
1 polymer ?
#
loop_
_entity_poly.entity_id
_entity_poly.type
_entity_poly.pdbx_seq_one_letter_code
_entity_poly.pdbx_strand_id
1 'polypeptide(L)'
;MEVKRISGALGAEILGVDLGGDLADETVAAIRRAFLEHLVVFFHDQPLTPAQFMAFARRMGKPIEYPLVKGIAGFPEVIEVKKLEHERHNFGGLWHSDTAYLENPPMGSMLLAREVPPYGGDTEFANQYGAYETLSEGMRKLLDGLVAINASTKADATRTREDRMKEQDHETRQFLAEHPVVRTHPETGRKALYVNVGHTVCFKDMTEEESAPLLEFLYRHQVRPELTCRFRWRVGSLAFWDNRCTQHNPLNDYHGHRRVMHRITLAGDKPR
;
A
#
# COMPACT_ATOMS: atom_id res chain seq x y z
N MET A 1 -2.23 21.88 -13.57
CA MET A 1 -1.66 20.70 -12.87
C MET A 1 -0.18 20.64 -13.15
N GLU A 2 0.63 20.55 -12.11
CA GLU A 2 2.09 20.36 -12.17
C GLU A 2 2.43 19.04 -11.46
N VAL A 3 3.40 18.28 -11.99
CA VAL A 3 3.89 17.02 -11.40
C VAL A 3 5.33 17.23 -10.98
N LYS A 4 5.60 17.14 -9.67
CA LYS A 4 6.91 17.37 -9.08
C LYS A 4 7.45 16.11 -8.43
N ARG A 5 8.50 15.51 -9.00
CA ARG A 5 9.15 14.33 -8.41
C ARG A 5 9.75 14.65 -7.05
N ILE A 6 9.60 13.73 -6.10
CA ILE A 6 10.15 13.89 -4.74
C ILE A 6 11.40 13.03 -4.50
N SER A 7 11.62 11.99 -5.29
CA SER A 7 12.83 11.17 -5.23
C SER A 7 13.23 10.64 -6.61
N GLY A 8 14.42 10.06 -6.70
CA GLY A 8 14.89 9.39 -7.91
C GLY A 8 14.19 8.06 -8.18
N ALA A 9 13.69 7.38 -7.14
CA ALA A 9 13.16 6.03 -7.24
C ALA A 9 11.66 5.99 -7.59
N LEU A 10 10.86 6.82 -6.91
CA LEU A 10 9.39 6.87 -7.03
C LEU A 10 8.86 8.10 -6.30
N GLY A 11 7.57 8.38 -6.51
CA GLY A 11 6.86 9.42 -5.81
C GLY A 11 6.87 10.77 -6.51
N ALA A 12 5.68 11.36 -6.67
CA ALA A 12 5.51 12.72 -7.15
C ALA A 12 4.39 13.45 -6.42
N GLU A 13 4.61 14.74 -6.12
CA GLU A 13 3.55 15.66 -5.70
C GLU A 13 2.81 16.17 -6.94
N ILE A 14 1.49 16.19 -6.86
CA ILE A 14 0.62 16.79 -7.87
C ILE A 14 0.07 18.10 -7.31
N LEU A 15 0.44 19.21 -7.96
CA LEU A 15 0.12 20.57 -7.55
C LEU A 15 -0.95 21.17 -8.47
N GLY A 16 -1.74 22.12 -7.93
CA GLY A 16 -2.73 22.86 -8.69
C GLY A 16 -3.96 22.05 -9.09
N VAL A 17 -4.34 21.05 -8.29
CA VAL A 17 -5.55 20.24 -8.46
C VAL A 17 -6.36 20.26 -7.17
N ASP A 18 -7.64 20.56 -7.27
CA ASP A 18 -8.64 20.37 -6.21
C ASP A 18 -9.41 19.07 -6.48
N LEU A 19 -9.15 18.04 -5.67
CA LEU A 19 -9.78 16.73 -5.79
C LEU A 19 -11.25 16.73 -5.32
N GLY A 20 -11.68 17.76 -4.61
CA GLY A 20 -13.06 17.94 -4.15
C GLY A 20 -13.97 18.58 -5.19
N GLY A 21 -13.39 19.12 -6.27
CA GLY A 21 -14.11 19.74 -7.38
C GLY A 21 -14.51 18.76 -8.48
N ASP A 22 -15.16 19.30 -9.52
CA ASP A 22 -15.44 18.55 -10.74
C ASP A 22 -14.19 18.50 -11.63
N LEU A 23 -13.53 17.34 -11.64
CA LEU A 23 -12.31 17.11 -12.41
C LEU A 23 -12.61 16.79 -13.87
N ALA A 24 -12.07 17.56 -14.79
CA ALA A 24 -12.09 17.24 -16.22
C ALA A 24 -11.44 15.89 -16.51
N ASP A 25 -11.91 15.17 -17.52
CA ASP A 25 -11.39 13.85 -17.88
C ASP A 25 -9.89 13.88 -18.24
N GLU A 26 -9.42 14.95 -18.85
CA GLU A 26 -8.00 15.18 -19.16
C GLU A 26 -7.14 15.27 -17.90
N THR A 27 -7.66 15.91 -16.83
CA THR A 27 -6.98 16.00 -15.54
C THR A 27 -6.91 14.63 -14.86
N VAL A 28 -8.00 13.87 -14.87
CA VAL A 28 -8.05 12.49 -14.35
C VAL A 28 -7.06 11.59 -15.11
N ALA A 29 -7.04 11.68 -16.43
CA ALA A 29 -6.09 10.94 -17.27
C ALA A 29 -4.62 11.34 -16.99
N ALA A 30 -4.38 12.62 -16.73
CA ALA A 30 -3.05 13.11 -16.37
C ALA A 30 -2.60 12.60 -14.98
N ILE A 31 -3.51 12.58 -13.99
CA ILE A 31 -3.25 11.99 -12.67
C ILE A 31 -2.95 10.49 -12.83
N ARG A 32 -3.73 9.76 -13.67
CA ARG A 32 -3.48 8.34 -13.93
C ARG A 32 -2.12 8.09 -14.56
N ARG A 33 -1.69 8.89 -15.53
CA ARG A 33 -0.34 8.81 -16.11
C ARG A 33 0.74 9.03 -15.07
N ALA A 34 0.61 10.08 -14.24
CA ALA A 34 1.56 10.36 -13.16
C ALA A 34 1.62 9.21 -12.13
N PHE A 35 0.48 8.62 -11.80
CA PHE A 35 0.39 7.45 -10.92
C PHE A 35 1.15 6.23 -11.48
N LEU A 36 0.98 5.91 -12.75
CA LEU A 36 1.68 4.79 -13.40
C LEU A 36 3.19 5.06 -13.59
N GLU A 37 3.57 6.31 -13.82
CA GLU A 37 4.97 6.71 -14.00
C GLU A 37 5.73 6.77 -12.68
N HIS A 38 5.09 7.33 -11.64
CA HIS A 38 5.75 7.61 -10.34
C HIS A 38 5.37 6.62 -9.24
N LEU A 39 4.47 5.66 -9.48
CA LEU A 39 4.05 4.55 -8.60
C LEU A 39 3.29 5.00 -7.35
N VAL A 40 3.53 6.19 -6.85
CA VAL A 40 2.76 6.86 -5.80
C VAL A 40 2.69 8.35 -6.10
N VAL A 41 1.50 8.92 -5.96
CA VAL A 41 1.27 10.36 -6.12
C VAL A 41 0.68 10.95 -4.85
N PHE A 42 1.08 12.18 -4.56
CA PHE A 42 0.71 12.90 -3.35
C PHE A 42 0.02 14.22 -3.70
N PHE A 43 -0.97 14.54 -2.89
CA PHE A 43 -1.68 15.82 -2.96
C PHE A 43 -1.67 16.44 -1.58
N HIS A 44 -1.49 17.74 -1.49
CA HIS A 44 -1.62 18.50 -0.27
C HIS A 44 -2.90 19.34 -0.27
N ASP A 45 -3.29 19.80 0.92
CA ASP A 45 -4.38 20.76 1.11
C ASP A 45 -5.72 20.30 0.49
N GLN A 46 -6.06 19.01 0.67
CA GLN A 46 -7.29 18.38 0.17
C GLN A 46 -8.29 18.15 1.31
N PRO A 47 -9.13 19.14 1.68
CA PRO A 47 -10.09 19.00 2.79
C PRO A 47 -11.36 18.24 2.36
N LEU A 48 -11.16 17.03 1.80
CA LEU A 48 -12.24 16.22 1.21
C LEU A 48 -13.21 15.73 2.27
N THR A 49 -14.51 15.88 2.02
CA THR A 49 -15.55 15.09 2.71
C THR A 49 -15.46 13.62 2.27
N PRO A 50 -16.03 12.67 3.04
CA PRO A 50 -16.08 11.27 2.62
C PRO A 50 -16.72 11.07 1.23
N ALA A 51 -17.75 11.84 0.89
CA ALA A 51 -18.42 11.79 -0.41
C ALA A 51 -17.49 12.25 -1.55
N GLN A 52 -16.76 13.35 -1.37
CA GLN A 52 -15.77 13.84 -2.34
C GLN A 52 -14.60 12.87 -2.51
N PHE A 53 -14.12 12.30 -1.40
CA PHE A 53 -13.06 11.29 -1.43
C PHE A 53 -13.49 10.04 -2.21
N MET A 54 -14.74 9.57 -2.00
CA MET A 54 -15.34 8.48 -2.78
C MET A 54 -15.53 8.86 -4.26
N ALA A 55 -15.96 10.09 -4.56
CA ALA A 55 -16.12 10.55 -5.94
C ALA A 55 -14.79 10.52 -6.70
N PHE A 56 -13.71 11.03 -6.10
CA PHE A 56 -12.36 10.93 -6.68
C PHE A 56 -11.91 9.49 -6.85
N ALA A 57 -12.11 8.64 -5.84
CA ALA A 57 -11.70 7.23 -5.89
C ALA A 57 -12.39 6.49 -7.06
N ARG A 58 -13.68 6.76 -7.30
CA ARG A 58 -14.45 6.18 -8.43
C ARG A 58 -13.92 6.61 -9.81
N ARG A 59 -13.32 7.79 -9.92
CA ARG A 59 -12.66 8.23 -11.16
C ARG A 59 -11.36 7.48 -11.43
N MET A 60 -10.69 6.97 -10.38
CA MET A 60 -9.41 6.26 -10.49
C MET A 60 -9.56 4.74 -10.58
N GLY A 61 -10.70 4.18 -10.13
CA GLY A 61 -10.96 2.75 -10.16
C GLY A 61 -12.25 2.38 -9.43
N LYS A 62 -12.46 1.09 -9.15
CA LYS A 62 -13.63 0.59 -8.42
C LYS A 62 -13.29 0.49 -6.93
N PRO A 63 -13.86 1.36 -6.05
CA PRO A 63 -13.72 1.18 -4.60
C PRO A 63 -14.32 -0.14 -4.14
N ILE A 64 -13.69 -0.76 -3.14
CA ILE A 64 -14.14 -2.00 -2.51
C ILE A 64 -14.13 -1.86 -0.99
N GLU A 65 -15.00 -2.61 -0.33
CA GLU A 65 -14.97 -2.75 1.12
C GLU A 65 -13.70 -3.50 1.55
N TYR A 66 -13.11 -3.04 2.65
CA TYR A 66 -11.93 -3.70 3.20
C TYR A 66 -12.37 -4.97 3.99
N PRO A 67 -11.74 -6.14 3.74
CA PRO A 67 -12.31 -7.42 4.22
C PRO A 67 -12.30 -7.60 5.75
N LEU A 68 -11.48 -6.83 6.48
CA LEU A 68 -11.21 -7.05 7.90
C LEU A 68 -11.63 -5.88 8.81
N VAL A 69 -12.09 -4.76 8.27
CA VAL A 69 -12.47 -3.56 9.04
C VAL A 69 -13.70 -2.93 8.40
N LYS A 70 -14.72 -2.64 9.19
CA LYS A 70 -15.91 -1.92 8.74
C LYS A 70 -15.56 -0.48 8.32
N GLY A 71 -16.21 -0.03 7.25
CA GLY A 71 -16.18 1.36 6.84
C GLY A 71 -16.93 2.29 7.80
N ILE A 72 -16.74 3.58 7.60
CA ILE A 72 -17.45 4.63 8.36
C ILE A 72 -18.93 4.68 7.99
N ALA A 73 -19.75 5.27 8.86
CA ALA A 73 -21.18 5.39 8.64
C ALA A 73 -21.52 6.06 7.29
N GLY A 74 -22.33 5.40 6.48
CA GLY A 74 -22.73 5.86 5.15
C GLY A 74 -21.73 5.63 4.01
N PHE A 75 -20.49 5.14 4.32
CA PHE A 75 -19.43 4.87 3.33
C PHE A 75 -18.69 3.59 3.69
N PRO A 76 -19.23 2.41 3.36
CA PRO A 76 -18.63 1.12 3.74
C PRO A 76 -17.25 0.87 3.12
N GLU A 77 -16.90 1.52 2.01
CA GLU A 77 -15.60 1.42 1.36
C GLU A 77 -14.53 2.35 1.98
N VAL A 78 -14.93 3.29 2.86
CA VAL A 78 -14.01 4.20 3.55
C VAL A 78 -13.74 3.69 4.95
N ILE A 79 -12.55 3.18 5.22
CA ILE A 79 -12.16 2.75 6.56
C ILE A 79 -11.40 3.86 7.30
N GLU A 80 -11.58 3.91 8.63
CA GLU A 80 -10.77 4.74 9.52
C GLU A 80 -9.55 3.95 9.99
N VAL A 81 -8.35 4.41 9.61
CA VAL A 81 -7.06 3.91 10.14
C VAL A 81 -6.63 4.85 11.24
N LYS A 82 -6.78 4.40 12.48
CA LYS A 82 -6.56 5.23 13.67
C LYS A 82 -5.56 4.57 14.62
N LYS A 83 -4.69 5.40 15.21
CA LYS A 83 -3.88 5.08 16.37
C LYS A 83 -4.15 6.14 17.45
N LEU A 84 -4.53 5.68 18.63
CA LEU A 84 -4.76 6.54 19.81
C LEU A 84 -3.45 6.81 20.56
N GLU A 85 -3.45 7.80 21.42
CA GLU A 85 -2.28 8.29 22.16
C GLU A 85 -1.61 7.19 23.02
N HIS A 86 -2.42 6.30 23.60
CA HIS A 86 -1.95 5.20 24.47
C HIS A 86 -1.54 3.94 23.69
N GLU A 87 -1.87 3.84 22.39
CA GLU A 87 -1.52 2.66 21.56
C GLU A 87 -0.04 2.71 21.16
N ARG A 88 0.62 1.54 21.23
CA ARG A 88 2.06 1.41 20.95
C ARG A 88 2.37 0.95 19.53
N HIS A 89 1.41 0.36 18.83
CA HIS A 89 1.62 -0.24 17.51
C HIS A 89 0.79 0.45 16.44
N ASN A 90 1.39 0.59 15.25
CA ASN A 90 0.70 1.07 14.05
C ASN A 90 -0.12 -0.06 13.41
N PHE A 91 -1.17 0.32 12.72
CA PHE A 91 -1.81 -0.55 11.74
C PHE A 91 -0.86 -0.74 10.54
N GLY A 92 -0.45 -1.99 10.26
CA GLY A 92 0.43 -2.30 9.14
C GLY A 92 1.90 -1.88 9.29
N GLY A 93 2.43 -1.83 10.52
CA GLY A 93 3.78 -1.34 10.85
C GLY A 93 4.97 -2.17 10.35
N LEU A 94 4.86 -2.78 9.18
CA LEU A 94 5.92 -3.52 8.47
C LEU A 94 5.86 -3.17 6.98
N TRP A 95 6.96 -3.37 6.24
CA TRP A 95 6.97 -3.28 4.79
C TRP A 95 6.01 -4.30 4.16
N HIS A 96 5.00 -3.82 3.41
CA HIS A 96 4.00 -4.66 2.78
C HIS A 96 3.39 -4.01 1.53
N SER A 97 2.84 -4.85 0.66
CA SER A 97 1.78 -4.47 -0.28
C SER A 97 0.45 -4.85 0.35
N ASP A 98 -0.58 -4.05 0.15
CA ASP A 98 -1.87 -4.23 0.80
C ASP A 98 -2.51 -5.57 0.47
N THR A 99 -2.97 -6.27 1.51
CA THR A 99 -3.78 -7.49 1.42
C THR A 99 -3.31 -8.50 0.36
N ALA A 100 -1.98 -8.66 0.21
CA ALA A 100 -1.39 -9.61 -0.74
C ALA A 100 -1.81 -11.08 -0.49
N TYR A 101 -2.50 -11.34 0.60
CA TYR A 101 -3.10 -12.64 0.93
C TYR A 101 -4.47 -12.88 0.29
N LEU A 102 -5.00 -11.95 -0.50
CA LEU A 102 -6.23 -12.14 -1.28
C LEU A 102 -5.90 -12.68 -2.67
N GLU A 103 -6.79 -13.47 -3.26
CA GLU A 103 -6.62 -13.97 -4.62
C GLU A 103 -6.52 -12.83 -5.66
N ASN A 104 -7.29 -11.77 -5.47
CA ASN A 104 -7.24 -10.54 -6.26
C ASN A 104 -6.86 -9.37 -5.34
N PRO A 105 -5.56 -9.13 -5.10
CA PRO A 105 -5.11 -8.02 -4.29
C PRO A 105 -5.50 -6.68 -4.92
N PRO A 106 -5.65 -5.61 -4.12
CA PRO A 106 -6.05 -4.32 -4.64
C PRO A 106 -5.04 -3.74 -5.63
N MET A 107 -5.55 -3.08 -6.66
CA MET A 107 -4.75 -2.31 -7.62
C MET A 107 -3.99 -1.18 -6.93
N GLY A 108 -4.69 -0.42 -6.09
CA GLY A 108 -4.12 0.70 -5.38
C GLY A 108 -4.92 1.08 -4.16
N SER A 109 -4.31 1.89 -3.31
CA SER A 109 -4.94 2.43 -2.12
C SER A 109 -4.73 3.92 -2.03
N MET A 110 -5.73 4.60 -1.50
CA MET A 110 -5.72 6.03 -1.21
C MET A 110 -5.79 6.24 0.29
N LEU A 111 -4.96 7.12 0.83
CA LEU A 111 -4.96 7.47 2.25
C LEU A 111 -5.03 8.98 2.41
N LEU A 112 -6.07 9.45 3.09
CA LEU A 112 -6.33 10.88 3.34
C LEU A 112 -6.09 11.18 4.82
N ALA A 113 -5.23 12.14 5.12
CA ALA A 113 -4.89 12.55 6.48
C ALA A 113 -5.99 13.43 7.09
N ARG A 114 -6.58 12.96 8.19
CA ARG A 114 -7.62 13.68 8.97
C ARG A 114 -7.03 14.35 10.21
N GLU A 115 -6.15 13.61 10.91
CA GLU A 115 -5.41 14.08 12.07
C GLU A 115 -4.00 13.49 12.01
N VAL A 116 -2.98 14.31 12.20
CA VAL A 116 -1.59 13.89 12.19
C VAL A 116 -0.86 14.35 13.44
N PRO A 117 0.12 13.58 13.92
CA PRO A 117 0.96 13.99 15.04
C PRO A 117 1.81 15.22 14.68
N PRO A 118 2.30 15.99 15.64
CA PRO A 118 3.15 17.17 15.38
C PRO A 118 4.51 16.80 14.77
N TYR A 119 4.96 15.55 14.95
CA TYR A 119 6.16 14.98 14.35
C TYR A 119 5.99 13.47 14.16
N GLY A 120 6.77 12.88 13.27
CA GLY A 120 6.74 11.44 12.98
C GLY A 120 5.46 11.00 12.25
N GLY A 121 5.22 9.70 12.22
CA GLY A 121 4.07 9.10 11.54
C GLY A 121 4.13 9.18 10.02
N ASP A 122 5.31 9.45 9.45
CA ASP A 122 5.55 9.45 8.01
C ASP A 122 5.30 8.06 7.41
N THR A 123 5.20 7.99 6.11
CA THR A 123 5.13 6.71 5.39
C THR A 123 6.26 6.64 4.38
N GLU A 124 6.98 5.51 4.39
CA GLU A 124 7.95 5.17 3.35
C GLU A 124 7.29 4.31 2.28
N PHE A 125 7.71 4.49 1.03
CA PHE A 125 7.29 3.71 -0.13
C PHE A 125 8.52 3.16 -0.84
N ALA A 126 8.44 1.94 -1.41
CA ALA A 126 9.54 1.26 -2.09
C ALA A 126 9.12 0.81 -3.50
N ASN A 127 9.99 1.08 -4.49
CA ASN A 127 9.81 0.77 -5.89
C ASN A 127 10.18 -0.68 -6.19
N GLN A 128 9.19 -1.52 -6.43
CA GLN A 128 9.40 -2.94 -6.69
C GLN A 128 9.81 -3.25 -8.13
N TYR A 129 9.61 -2.34 -9.09
CA TYR A 129 10.26 -2.41 -10.40
C TYR A 129 11.78 -2.27 -10.28
N GLY A 130 12.23 -1.20 -9.61
CA GLY A 130 13.66 -0.98 -9.38
C GLY A 130 14.28 -2.10 -8.56
N ALA A 131 13.55 -2.66 -7.60
CA ALA A 131 13.99 -3.82 -6.85
C ALA A 131 14.24 -5.03 -7.75
N TYR A 132 13.37 -5.33 -8.70
CA TYR A 132 13.58 -6.40 -9.68
C TYR A 132 14.71 -6.08 -10.67
N GLU A 133 14.72 -4.88 -11.22
CA GLU A 133 15.66 -4.44 -12.26
C GLU A 133 17.12 -4.43 -11.76
N THR A 134 17.35 -4.18 -10.46
CA THR A 134 18.68 -4.15 -9.83
C THR A 134 19.20 -5.52 -9.36
N LEU A 135 18.39 -6.58 -9.50
CA LEU A 135 18.88 -7.95 -9.29
C LEU A 135 19.80 -8.41 -10.41
N SER A 136 20.77 -9.28 -10.08
CA SER A 136 21.55 -9.95 -11.10
C SER A 136 20.69 -10.80 -12.04
N GLU A 137 21.17 -11.08 -13.24
CA GLU A 137 20.48 -11.94 -14.21
C GLU A 137 20.22 -13.34 -13.63
N GLY A 138 21.19 -13.91 -12.92
CA GLY A 138 21.06 -15.21 -12.25
C GLY A 138 19.93 -15.20 -11.21
N MET A 139 19.84 -14.14 -10.39
CA MET A 139 18.78 -14.01 -9.41
C MET A 139 17.41 -13.84 -10.10
N ARG A 140 17.32 -13.02 -11.13
CA ARG A 140 16.06 -12.86 -11.90
C ARG A 140 15.59 -14.19 -12.50
N LYS A 141 16.50 -14.97 -13.07
CA LYS A 141 16.21 -16.31 -13.61
C LYS A 141 15.75 -17.29 -12.51
N LEU A 142 16.37 -17.23 -11.32
CA LEU A 142 15.97 -18.05 -10.17
C LEU A 142 14.54 -17.72 -9.71
N LEU A 143 14.18 -16.43 -9.69
CA LEU A 143 12.87 -15.99 -9.20
C LEU A 143 11.76 -16.15 -10.25
N ASP A 144 12.09 -16.17 -11.53
CA ASP A 144 11.12 -16.40 -12.60
C ASP A 144 10.54 -17.83 -12.45
N GLY A 145 9.23 -17.91 -12.27
CA GLY A 145 8.52 -19.18 -12.07
C GLY A 145 8.34 -19.59 -10.60
N LEU A 146 8.98 -18.93 -9.64
CA LEU A 146 8.67 -19.16 -8.23
C LEU A 146 7.31 -18.55 -7.88
N VAL A 147 6.56 -19.27 -7.02
CA VAL A 147 5.28 -18.85 -6.47
C VAL A 147 5.45 -18.66 -4.96
N ALA A 148 4.97 -17.55 -4.42
CA ALA A 148 4.99 -17.23 -3.00
C ALA A 148 3.63 -17.50 -2.37
N ILE A 149 3.61 -18.09 -1.18
CA ILE A 149 2.43 -18.27 -0.33
C ILE A 149 2.33 -17.06 0.59
N ASN A 150 1.20 -16.36 0.52
CA ASN A 150 0.92 -15.19 1.33
C ASN A 150 -0.25 -15.45 2.28
N ALA A 151 -0.11 -15.12 3.57
CA ALA A 151 -1.11 -15.36 4.59
C ALA A 151 -1.41 -14.08 5.39
N SER A 152 -2.68 -13.92 5.78
CA SER A 152 -3.11 -12.80 6.65
C SER A 152 -2.61 -12.92 8.08
N THR A 153 -2.19 -14.11 8.50
CA THR A 153 -1.75 -14.43 9.85
C THR A 153 -0.28 -14.14 10.13
N LYS A 154 0.53 -13.89 9.10
CA LYS A 154 1.98 -13.70 9.26
C LYS A 154 2.34 -12.40 9.97
N ALA A 155 1.64 -11.31 9.73
CA ALA A 155 1.99 -10.03 10.31
C ALA A 155 1.60 -9.94 11.77
N ASP A 156 2.52 -9.52 12.66
CA ASP A 156 2.21 -9.15 14.06
C ASP A 156 1.15 -8.03 14.17
N ALA A 157 0.89 -7.32 13.07
CA ALA A 157 -0.26 -6.43 12.92
C ALA A 157 -1.61 -7.14 13.14
N THR A 158 -1.66 -8.48 13.12
CA THR A 158 -2.85 -9.26 13.49
C THR A 158 -3.21 -9.09 14.95
N ARG A 159 -2.28 -8.97 15.89
CA ARG A 159 -2.61 -8.81 17.32
C ARG A 159 -3.39 -7.54 17.63
N THR A 160 -2.97 -6.40 17.08
CA THR A 160 -3.73 -5.14 17.19
C THR A 160 -5.00 -5.14 16.34
N ARG A 161 -5.05 -5.91 15.24
CA ARG A 161 -6.26 -6.15 14.46
C ARG A 161 -7.24 -7.05 15.18
N GLU A 162 -6.77 -8.15 15.77
CA GLU A 162 -7.61 -9.12 16.48
C GLU A 162 -8.36 -8.47 17.66
N ASP A 163 -7.71 -7.57 18.41
CA ASP A 163 -8.38 -6.85 19.48
C ASP A 163 -9.48 -5.93 18.93
N ARG A 164 -9.25 -5.20 17.84
CA ARG A 164 -10.26 -4.37 17.18
C ARG A 164 -11.31 -5.18 16.41
N MET A 165 -10.96 -6.35 15.91
CA MET A 165 -11.90 -7.28 15.25
C MET A 165 -12.81 -7.96 16.26
N LYS A 166 -12.30 -8.32 17.43
CA LYS A 166 -13.11 -8.85 18.55
C LYS A 166 -14.14 -7.83 19.05
N GLU A 167 -13.78 -6.55 19.08
CA GLU A 167 -14.70 -5.45 19.39
C GLU A 167 -15.81 -5.28 18.34
N GLN A 168 -15.64 -5.81 17.12
CA GLN A 168 -16.57 -5.65 15.99
C GLN A 168 -17.34 -6.92 15.60
N ASP A 169 -17.25 -7.98 16.39
CA ASP A 169 -17.97 -9.24 16.18
C ASP A 169 -17.71 -9.93 14.81
N HIS A 170 -16.46 -9.80 14.31
CA HIS A 170 -16.04 -10.45 13.06
C HIS A 170 -15.37 -11.81 13.33
N GLU A 171 -15.85 -12.86 12.64
CA GLU A 171 -15.15 -14.14 12.55
C GLU A 171 -13.69 -13.93 12.10
N THR A 172 -12.75 -14.56 12.79
CA THR A 172 -11.31 -14.54 12.45
C THR A 172 -11.09 -15.33 11.15
N ARG A 173 -11.39 -14.73 10.01
CA ARG A 173 -11.12 -15.35 8.71
C ARG A 173 -9.63 -15.29 8.41
N GLN A 174 -9.05 -16.46 8.22
CA GLN A 174 -7.69 -16.57 7.68
C GLN A 174 -7.78 -16.58 6.15
N PHE A 175 -6.96 -15.71 5.54
CA PHE A 175 -6.82 -15.64 4.09
C PHE A 175 -5.44 -16.16 3.69
N LEU A 176 -5.41 -16.92 2.61
CA LEU A 176 -4.19 -17.46 2.03
C LEU A 176 -4.30 -17.36 0.50
N ALA A 177 -3.25 -16.85 -0.14
CA ALA A 177 -3.18 -16.77 -1.59
C ALA A 177 -1.77 -17.09 -2.12
N GLU A 178 -1.75 -17.68 -3.31
CA GLU A 178 -0.53 -17.96 -4.07
C GLU A 178 -0.34 -16.91 -5.15
N HIS A 179 0.85 -16.29 -5.20
CA HIS A 179 1.19 -15.28 -6.19
C HIS A 179 2.59 -15.49 -6.77
N PRO A 180 2.86 -15.12 -8.03
CA PRO A 180 4.21 -15.15 -8.55
C PRO A 180 5.12 -14.25 -7.72
N VAL A 181 6.36 -14.68 -7.48
CA VAL A 181 7.41 -13.87 -6.82
C VAL A 181 7.75 -12.64 -7.67
N VAL A 182 7.68 -12.79 -8.98
CA VAL A 182 7.86 -11.72 -9.98
C VAL A 182 6.54 -11.50 -10.71
N ARG A 183 5.87 -10.41 -10.39
CA ARG A 183 4.60 -10.02 -10.99
C ARG A 183 4.82 -9.17 -12.25
N THR A 184 4.08 -9.44 -13.33
CA THR A 184 3.97 -8.52 -14.46
C THR A 184 2.84 -7.53 -14.23
N HIS A 185 3.14 -6.24 -14.31
CA HIS A 185 2.14 -5.19 -14.11
C HIS A 185 1.20 -5.12 -15.32
N PRO A 186 -0.13 -5.17 -15.13
CA PRO A 186 -1.09 -5.36 -16.24
C PRO A 186 -1.18 -4.16 -17.20
N GLU A 187 -0.84 -2.95 -16.77
CA GLU A 187 -0.93 -1.74 -17.60
C GLU A 187 0.42 -1.32 -18.18
N THR A 188 1.53 -1.55 -17.48
CA THR A 188 2.86 -1.11 -17.95
C THR A 188 3.69 -2.24 -18.58
N GLY A 189 3.32 -3.49 -18.34
CA GLY A 189 4.10 -4.66 -18.76
C GLY A 189 5.42 -4.86 -18.01
N ARG A 190 5.77 -3.97 -17.07
CA ARG A 190 7.01 -4.08 -16.29
C ARG A 190 6.91 -5.17 -15.23
N LYS A 191 8.04 -5.82 -14.96
CA LYS A 191 8.18 -6.82 -13.90
C LYS A 191 8.50 -6.15 -12.56
N ALA A 192 7.84 -6.59 -11.49
CA ALA A 192 8.04 -6.13 -10.12
C ALA A 192 8.23 -7.31 -9.18
N LEU A 193 9.05 -7.16 -8.13
CA LEU A 193 9.07 -8.13 -7.03
C LEU A 193 7.73 -8.05 -6.28
N TYR A 194 7.17 -9.22 -5.94
CA TYR A 194 5.86 -9.30 -5.29
C TYR A 194 5.87 -10.21 -4.05
N VAL A 195 6.93 -10.12 -3.26
CA VAL A 195 7.05 -10.73 -1.92
C VAL A 195 7.24 -9.64 -0.88
N ASN A 196 6.71 -9.80 0.32
CA ASN A 196 6.86 -8.82 1.39
C ASN A 196 6.91 -9.48 2.77
N VAL A 197 7.61 -8.83 3.70
CA VAL A 197 7.78 -9.34 5.06
C VAL A 197 6.46 -9.43 5.82
N GLY A 198 5.47 -8.61 5.48
CA GLY A 198 4.17 -8.56 6.14
C GLY A 198 3.27 -9.76 5.83
N HIS A 199 3.41 -10.40 4.67
CA HIS A 199 2.44 -11.42 4.24
C HIS A 199 3.05 -12.70 3.67
N THR A 200 4.25 -12.67 3.06
CA THR A 200 4.84 -13.84 2.42
C THR A 200 5.41 -14.82 3.44
N VAL A 201 4.90 -16.03 3.48
CA VAL A 201 5.28 -17.09 4.43
C VAL A 201 6.47 -17.90 3.90
N CYS A 202 6.31 -18.48 2.71
CA CYS A 202 7.32 -19.34 2.07
C CYS A 202 7.10 -19.34 0.55
N PHE A 203 7.98 -19.99 -0.19
CA PHE A 203 7.73 -20.37 -1.57
C PHE A 203 6.90 -21.66 -1.62
N LYS A 204 6.07 -21.78 -2.64
CA LYS A 204 5.28 -22.99 -2.88
C LYS A 204 6.21 -24.19 -3.05
N ASP A 205 5.79 -25.33 -2.50
CA ASP A 205 6.53 -26.60 -2.50
C ASP A 205 7.89 -26.55 -1.77
N MET A 206 8.13 -25.48 -0.97
CA MET A 206 9.28 -25.37 -0.06
C MET A 206 8.81 -25.15 1.38
N THR A 207 9.60 -25.63 2.34
CA THR A 207 9.40 -25.31 3.75
C THR A 207 9.71 -23.83 4.05
N GLU A 208 9.25 -23.31 5.19
CA GLU A 208 9.62 -21.98 5.66
C GLU A 208 11.13 -21.85 5.89
N GLU A 209 11.77 -22.90 6.43
CA GLU A 209 13.23 -22.95 6.67
C GLU A 209 14.03 -22.87 5.37
N GLU A 210 13.62 -23.60 4.33
CA GLU A 210 14.26 -23.55 3.00
C GLU A 210 14.06 -22.19 2.31
N SER A 211 12.88 -21.58 2.50
CA SER A 211 12.54 -20.30 1.89
C SER A 211 13.20 -19.11 2.57
N ALA A 212 13.44 -19.18 3.88
CA ALA A 212 13.86 -18.04 4.70
C ALA A 212 15.11 -17.32 4.19
N PRO A 213 16.22 -17.97 3.81
CA PRO A 213 17.44 -17.28 3.37
C PRO A 213 17.22 -16.39 2.14
N LEU A 214 16.44 -16.88 1.17
CA LEU A 214 16.14 -16.14 -0.05
C LEU A 214 15.15 -15.01 0.21
N LEU A 215 14.10 -15.25 1.01
CA LEU A 215 13.13 -14.24 1.40
C LEU A 215 13.80 -13.10 2.21
N GLU A 216 14.70 -13.42 3.14
CA GLU A 216 15.45 -12.41 3.91
C GLU A 216 16.34 -11.55 3.01
N PHE A 217 17.01 -12.15 2.03
CA PHE A 217 17.76 -11.39 1.03
C PHE A 217 16.84 -10.44 0.27
N LEU A 218 15.70 -10.91 -0.26
CA LEU A 218 14.75 -10.11 -1.02
C LEU A 218 14.15 -8.98 -0.16
N TYR A 219 13.76 -9.25 1.09
CA TYR A 219 13.21 -8.23 1.99
C TYR A 219 14.17 -7.09 2.25
N ARG A 220 15.46 -7.35 2.41
CA ARG A 220 16.49 -6.30 2.55
C ARG A 220 16.78 -5.59 1.25
N HIS A 221 16.82 -6.32 0.14
CA HIS A 221 17.13 -5.78 -1.17
C HIS A 221 16.08 -4.76 -1.66
N GLN A 222 14.81 -5.09 -1.51
CA GLN A 222 13.71 -4.31 -2.09
C GLN A 222 13.37 -3.00 -1.34
N VAL A 223 13.94 -2.79 -0.17
CA VAL A 223 13.72 -1.57 0.66
C VAL A 223 15.02 -0.78 0.89
N ARG A 224 16.01 -0.96 0.03
CA ARG A 224 17.24 -0.16 0.09
C ARG A 224 16.92 1.32 -0.12
N PRO A 225 17.64 2.24 0.52
CA PRO A 225 17.37 3.68 0.44
C PRO A 225 17.23 4.22 -0.99
N GLU A 226 18.01 3.69 -1.94
CA GLU A 226 17.99 4.10 -3.34
C GLU A 226 16.69 3.73 -4.07
N LEU A 227 15.90 2.82 -3.50
CA LEU A 227 14.63 2.33 -4.04
C LEU A 227 13.42 2.94 -3.32
N THR A 228 13.62 3.84 -2.37
CA THR A 228 12.56 4.35 -1.49
C THR A 228 12.33 5.86 -1.64
N CYS A 229 11.15 6.28 -1.20
CA CYS A 229 10.88 7.66 -0.84
C CYS A 229 10.14 7.70 0.50
N ARG A 230 10.23 8.84 1.21
CA ARG A 230 9.54 9.10 2.47
C ARG A 230 8.61 10.28 2.31
N PHE A 231 7.36 10.11 2.73
CA PHE A 231 6.34 11.15 2.68
C PHE A 231 5.95 11.60 4.08
N ARG A 232 6.05 12.92 4.31
CA ARG A 232 5.62 13.56 5.56
C ARG A 232 4.18 14.05 5.41
N TRP A 233 3.32 13.58 6.31
CA TRP A 233 1.91 13.91 6.31
C TRP A 233 1.62 15.29 6.91
N ARG A 234 0.62 15.96 6.33
CA ARG A 234 -0.08 17.12 6.89
C ARG A 234 -1.57 16.83 6.84
N VAL A 235 -2.37 17.49 7.69
CA VAL A 235 -3.84 17.41 7.58
C VAL A 235 -4.26 17.80 6.17
N GLY A 236 -5.14 17.04 5.54
CA GLY A 236 -5.54 17.22 4.15
C GLY A 236 -4.55 16.68 3.10
N SER A 237 -3.42 16.06 3.51
CA SER A 237 -2.59 15.31 2.54
C SER A 237 -3.29 14.04 2.10
N LEU A 238 -3.23 13.73 0.80
CA LEU A 238 -3.68 12.47 0.22
C LEU A 238 -2.52 11.79 -0.51
N ALA A 239 -2.29 10.51 -0.24
CA ALA A 239 -1.42 9.64 -1.02
C ALA A 239 -2.24 8.60 -1.77
N PHE A 240 -1.89 8.34 -3.04
CA PHE A 240 -2.45 7.27 -3.86
C PHE A 240 -1.31 6.45 -4.43
N TRP A 241 -1.19 5.17 -4.04
CA TRP A 241 -0.10 4.28 -4.45
C TRP A 241 -0.58 3.03 -5.15
N ASP A 242 0.29 2.52 -6.03
CA ASP A 242 0.05 1.32 -6.82
C ASP A 242 0.56 0.07 -6.07
N ASN A 243 -0.35 -0.71 -5.49
CA ASN A 243 -0.01 -1.93 -4.76
C ASN A 243 0.61 -3.04 -5.63
N ARG A 244 0.49 -2.91 -6.96
CA ARG A 244 1.00 -3.90 -7.91
C ARG A 244 2.52 -3.82 -8.08
N CYS A 245 3.11 -2.67 -7.73
CA CYS A 245 4.54 -2.40 -7.92
C CYS A 245 5.18 -1.58 -6.80
N THR A 246 4.49 -1.39 -5.66
CA THR A 246 5.06 -0.74 -4.47
C THR A 246 4.84 -1.56 -3.21
N GLN A 247 5.73 -1.35 -2.24
CA GLN A 247 5.47 -1.62 -0.84
C GLN A 247 5.48 -0.31 -0.06
N HIS A 248 4.87 -0.32 1.12
CA HIS A 248 4.92 0.82 2.03
C HIS A 248 5.11 0.39 3.47
N ASN A 249 5.62 1.31 4.28
CA ASN A 249 5.91 1.14 5.70
C ASN A 249 5.51 2.42 6.45
N PRO A 250 4.41 2.41 7.22
CA PRO A 250 4.05 3.51 8.11
C PRO A 250 4.97 3.51 9.33
N LEU A 251 5.71 4.59 9.55
CA LEU A 251 6.64 4.73 10.66
C LEU A 251 5.90 4.91 11.99
N ASN A 252 6.39 4.23 13.03
CA ASN A 252 5.80 4.25 14.38
C ASN A 252 6.68 5.02 15.37
N ASP A 253 6.96 6.28 15.06
CA ASP A 253 7.87 7.18 15.78
C ASP A 253 7.16 8.39 16.41
N TYR A 254 5.83 8.27 16.70
CA TYR A 254 4.97 9.32 17.25
C TYR A 254 4.19 8.84 18.50
N HIS A 255 4.90 8.23 19.44
CA HIS A 255 4.29 7.74 20.69
C HIS A 255 3.68 8.90 21.51
N GLY A 256 2.52 8.65 22.12
CA GLY A 256 1.78 9.65 22.87
C GLY A 256 0.92 10.60 22.01
N HIS A 257 0.90 10.42 20.69
CA HIS A 257 0.12 11.26 19.79
C HIS A 257 -0.88 10.44 18.97
N ARG A 258 -2.03 11.06 18.71
CA ARG A 258 -3.10 10.50 17.88
C ARG A 258 -2.80 10.70 16.40
N ARG A 259 -3.21 9.73 15.58
CA ARG A 259 -3.19 9.81 14.12
C ARG A 259 -4.46 9.19 13.56
N VAL A 260 -5.17 9.91 12.70
CA VAL A 260 -6.42 9.46 12.07
C VAL A 260 -6.32 9.67 10.57
N MET A 261 -6.54 8.60 9.82
CA MET A 261 -6.54 8.60 8.35
C MET A 261 -7.83 7.95 7.85
N HIS A 262 -8.35 8.43 6.73
CA HIS A 262 -9.37 7.74 5.95
C HIS A 262 -8.70 7.02 4.79
N ARG A 263 -9.08 5.75 4.57
CA ARG A 263 -8.52 4.93 3.50
C ARG A 263 -9.61 4.40 2.59
N ILE A 264 -9.35 4.44 1.28
CA ILE A 264 -10.13 3.74 0.24
C ILE A 264 -9.19 2.78 -0.49
N THR A 265 -9.69 1.59 -0.76
CA THR A 265 -8.97 0.55 -1.51
C THR A 265 -9.69 0.31 -2.84
N LEU A 266 -8.94 0.22 -3.93
CA LEU A 266 -9.47 0.00 -5.27
C LEU A 266 -9.27 -1.45 -5.70
N ALA A 267 -10.30 -2.05 -6.31
CA ALA A 267 -10.26 -3.41 -6.82
C ALA A 267 -9.06 -3.63 -7.76
N GLY A 268 -8.43 -4.77 -7.64
CA GLY A 268 -7.31 -5.19 -8.48
C GLY A 268 -7.58 -6.49 -9.21
N ASP A 269 -6.52 -7.07 -9.72
CA ASP A 269 -6.49 -8.27 -10.54
C ASP A 269 -5.66 -9.38 -9.87
N LYS A 270 -5.84 -10.61 -10.34
CA LYS A 270 -4.99 -11.72 -9.93
C LYS A 270 -3.58 -11.51 -10.50
N PRO A 271 -2.53 -11.51 -9.66
CA PRO A 271 -1.14 -11.36 -10.09
C PRO A 271 -0.71 -12.46 -11.08
N ARG A 272 0.01 -12.06 -12.12
CA ARG A 272 0.52 -12.94 -13.17
C ARG A 272 2.00 -12.69 -13.46
#